data_a3889508092244e25906dc8a4c5eb094
#
_entry.id   a3889508092244e25906dc8a4c5eb094
#
_cell.length_a   1.000
_cell.length_b   1.000
_cell.length_c   1.000
_cell.angle_alpha   90.00
_cell.angle_beta   90.00
_cell.angle_gamma   90.00
#
_symmetry.space_group_name_H-M   'P 1'
#
loop_
_entity.id
_entity.type
_entity.pdbx_description
1 polymer ?
#
loop_
_entity_poly.entity_id
_entity_poly.type
_entity_poly.pdbx_seq_one_letter_code
_entity_poly.pdbx_strand_id
1 'polypeptide(L)'
;MAQFLSPFNNLSDYTQAQEGRVIAINEGRLVDFLSTHDELKKLQDNIEDYFYQEGHAELLPGLMVINLNLRSVTARDGNSPSLLAQQVKKLTRPELWSKCEGCPIADRCYIKYNVDTFQDSSAGDEVINRLEWLLRTIVYKRELHITMRDLRSMIAWMLTRDYSCDEVKQLVEYVQTEQLPEYYWQYYYFNVTAPVAWPAKDFMLPSLDSNDRLVKLLRETDVAGVALPAYDRDLYYTSKRPNDYLIFSDRKRSLLNDFNENNVIIPAYEVKSDVIRMQATGRHKSYVRHQYFEGKFDFRRRLPYRYASMFEEQLRVEDEKALKETMQDLACAISASEGCDNARLTEGYLLLASSNVGDPISKSYRRFPLDEFELFVNKTEHLTKYIEYESDSLTFRHKTDKFIQLTVSLDLYEMLQYIRAGFSPSVNDLRGRFIELQIFKNLLEAKTYTEILVTKNNRKFTVIRLDENKHIVIEPLNA
;
A
#
# COMPACT_ATOMS: atom_id res chain seq x y z
N MET A 1 -16.99 20.62 25.39
CA MET A 1 -17.36 19.24 25.11
C MET A 1 -18.18 18.62 26.26
N ALA A 2 -17.77 18.73 27.52
CA ALA A 2 -18.53 18.18 28.64
C ALA A 2 -20.02 18.64 28.66
N GLN A 3 -20.29 19.93 28.55
CA GLN A 3 -21.68 20.45 28.47
C GLN A 3 -22.42 19.92 27.22
N PHE A 4 -21.70 19.69 26.10
CA PHE A 4 -22.31 19.15 24.88
C PHE A 4 -22.66 17.67 25.03
N LEU A 5 -21.89 16.89 25.76
CA LEU A 5 -22.14 15.46 25.98
C LEU A 5 -22.93 15.16 27.27
N SER A 6 -23.24 16.17 28.11
CA SER A 6 -23.94 15.97 29.38
C SER A 6 -25.30 15.23 29.30
N PRO A 7 -26.11 15.32 28.22
CA PRO A 7 -27.31 14.52 28.08
C PRO A 7 -27.09 13.01 27.96
N PHE A 8 -25.87 12.59 27.70
CA PHE A 8 -25.48 11.19 27.49
C PHE A 8 -24.74 10.60 28.69
N ASN A 9 -24.54 11.37 29.77
CA ASN A 9 -23.84 10.92 30.96
C ASN A 9 -24.50 9.68 31.56
N ASN A 10 -23.70 8.66 31.91
CA ASN A 10 -24.11 7.40 32.52
C ASN A 10 -25.10 6.55 31.70
N LEU A 11 -25.40 6.90 30.46
CA LEU A 11 -26.24 6.09 29.58
C LEU A 11 -25.43 4.88 29.03
N SER A 12 -26.15 3.77 28.89
CA SER A 12 -25.71 2.56 28.18
C SER A 12 -26.52 2.26 26.93
N ASP A 13 -27.58 3.05 26.74
CA ASP A 13 -28.47 2.97 25.60
C ASP A 13 -28.88 4.41 25.23
N TYR A 14 -28.28 4.89 24.13
CA TYR A 14 -28.48 6.26 23.66
C TYR A 14 -29.80 6.48 22.93
N THR A 15 -30.57 5.41 22.66
CA THR A 15 -31.96 5.54 22.17
C THR A 15 -32.90 6.18 23.21
N GLN A 16 -32.48 6.15 24.48
CA GLN A 16 -33.22 6.76 25.60
C GLN A 16 -32.96 8.26 25.76
N ALA A 17 -31.96 8.80 25.03
CA ALA A 17 -31.69 10.24 25.10
C ALA A 17 -32.82 11.06 24.45
N GLN A 18 -33.12 12.21 25.04
CA GLN A 18 -34.17 13.11 24.53
C GLN A 18 -33.73 13.88 23.27
N GLU A 19 -32.45 13.93 22.99
CA GLU A 19 -31.88 14.64 21.85
C GLU A 19 -30.76 13.85 21.21
N GLY A 20 -30.57 14.03 19.89
CA GLY A 20 -29.43 13.51 19.13
C GLY A 20 -28.39 14.61 18.90
N ARG A 21 -27.10 14.25 19.00
CA ARG A 21 -25.99 15.19 18.74
C ARG A 21 -24.97 14.58 17.81
N VAL A 22 -24.44 15.42 16.93
CA VAL A 22 -23.35 15.05 15.99
C VAL A 22 -22.12 15.86 16.34
N ILE A 23 -20.99 15.18 16.47
CA ILE A 23 -19.69 15.81 16.73
C ILE A 23 -18.66 15.35 15.72
N ALA A 24 -17.91 16.28 15.14
CA ALA A 24 -16.70 15.99 14.36
C ALA A 24 -15.49 16.26 15.25
N ILE A 25 -14.73 15.22 15.55
CA ILE A 25 -13.64 15.29 16.51
C ILE A 25 -12.46 14.42 16.05
N ASN A 26 -11.25 14.82 16.42
CA ASN A 26 -10.07 13.96 16.25
C ASN A 26 -10.11 12.81 17.27
N GLU A 27 -9.75 11.62 16.84
CA GLU A 27 -9.74 10.39 17.63
C GLU A 27 -8.98 10.55 18.96
N GLY A 28 -7.72 10.99 18.91
CA GLY A 28 -6.90 11.18 20.10
C GLY A 28 -7.53 12.18 21.09
N ARG A 29 -8.12 13.28 20.58
CA ARG A 29 -8.83 14.26 21.44
C ARG A 29 -10.11 13.70 22.05
N LEU A 30 -10.78 12.77 21.35
CA LEU A 30 -11.96 12.11 21.89
C LEU A 30 -11.57 11.18 23.03
N VAL A 31 -10.57 10.33 22.82
CA VAL A 31 -10.07 9.40 23.85
C VAL A 31 -9.54 10.16 25.07
N ASP A 32 -8.71 11.19 24.87
CA ASP A 32 -8.19 12.04 25.95
C ASP A 32 -9.33 12.69 26.76
N PHE A 33 -10.34 13.18 26.07
CA PHE A 33 -11.50 13.79 26.74
C PHE A 33 -12.29 12.75 27.55
N LEU A 34 -12.60 11.60 26.96
CA LEU A 34 -13.37 10.54 27.61
C LEU A 34 -12.65 9.99 28.84
N SER A 35 -11.30 9.83 28.76
CA SER A 35 -10.49 9.34 29.86
C SER A 35 -10.51 10.21 31.14
N THR A 36 -10.94 11.48 31.01
CA THR A 36 -11.03 12.43 32.12
C THR A 36 -12.44 12.61 32.66
N HIS A 37 -13.43 11.84 32.16
CA HIS A 37 -14.87 12.00 32.49
C HIS A 37 -15.50 10.65 32.86
N ASP A 38 -15.46 10.30 34.15
CA ASP A 38 -15.97 9.01 34.63
C ASP A 38 -17.45 8.76 34.30
N GLU A 39 -18.24 9.82 34.18
CA GLU A 39 -19.64 9.75 33.77
C GLU A 39 -19.85 9.26 32.35
N LEU A 40 -18.79 9.25 31.52
CA LEU A 40 -18.77 8.75 30.13
C LEU A 40 -17.99 7.44 30.00
N LYS A 41 -17.65 6.76 31.10
CA LYS A 41 -16.82 5.58 31.09
C LYS A 41 -17.31 4.47 30.14
N LYS A 42 -18.60 4.19 30.08
CA LYS A 42 -19.17 3.20 29.18
C LYS A 42 -19.00 3.58 27.70
N LEU A 43 -19.10 4.88 27.40
CA LEU A 43 -18.84 5.41 26.08
C LEU A 43 -17.36 5.25 25.72
N GLN A 44 -16.48 5.56 26.67
CA GLN A 44 -15.04 5.38 26.48
C GLN A 44 -14.70 3.94 26.14
N ASP A 45 -15.09 2.99 26.98
CA ASP A 45 -14.78 1.58 26.80
C ASP A 45 -15.29 1.06 25.43
N ASN A 46 -16.52 1.45 25.06
CA ASN A 46 -17.09 1.02 23.78
C ASN A 46 -16.39 1.66 22.56
N ILE A 47 -15.99 2.93 22.64
CA ILE A 47 -15.26 3.60 21.56
C ILE A 47 -13.84 3.06 21.45
N GLU A 48 -13.15 2.80 22.56
CA GLU A 48 -11.82 2.20 22.56
C GLU A 48 -11.85 0.79 21.95
N ASP A 49 -12.82 -0.03 22.33
CA ASP A 49 -13.04 -1.35 21.72
C ASP A 49 -13.34 -1.25 20.22
N TYR A 50 -14.16 -0.29 19.81
CA TYR A 50 -14.49 -0.06 18.42
C TYR A 50 -13.25 0.33 17.59
N PHE A 51 -12.40 1.20 18.12
CA PHE A 51 -11.15 1.59 17.44
C PHE A 51 -10.13 0.45 17.44
N TYR A 52 -9.99 -0.26 18.56
CA TYR A 52 -9.09 -1.42 18.65
C TYR A 52 -9.46 -2.52 17.65
N GLN A 53 -10.73 -2.78 17.46
CA GLN A 53 -11.23 -3.77 16.50
C GLN A 53 -11.47 -3.19 15.10
N GLU A 54 -10.91 -2.04 14.77
CA GLU A 54 -11.03 -1.35 13.47
C GLU A 54 -12.49 -1.22 12.98
N GLY A 55 -13.42 -0.97 13.91
CA GLY A 55 -14.83 -0.79 13.60
C GLY A 55 -15.67 -2.06 13.59
N HIS A 56 -15.12 -3.21 13.98
CA HIS A 56 -15.85 -4.48 14.08
C HIS A 56 -16.54 -4.70 15.42
N ALA A 57 -16.25 -3.90 16.47
CA ALA A 57 -16.97 -3.98 17.73
C ALA A 57 -18.39 -3.46 17.62
N GLU A 58 -19.32 -4.08 18.35
CA GLU A 58 -20.68 -3.58 18.46
C GLU A 58 -20.72 -2.22 19.19
N LEU A 59 -21.40 -1.27 18.59
CA LEU A 59 -21.64 0.03 19.21
C LEU A 59 -22.85 -0.03 20.16
N LEU A 60 -22.80 0.78 21.19
CA LEU A 60 -23.94 0.95 22.11
C LEU A 60 -25.20 1.37 21.32
N PRO A 61 -26.42 0.91 21.74
CA PRO A 61 -27.65 1.26 21.06
C PRO A 61 -27.84 2.78 20.93
N GLY A 62 -28.14 3.25 19.72
CA GLY A 62 -28.28 4.67 19.42
C GLY A 62 -26.97 5.44 19.22
N LEU A 63 -25.81 4.80 19.40
CA LEU A 63 -24.49 5.37 19.06
C LEU A 63 -24.13 5.06 17.61
N MET A 64 -23.63 6.05 16.89
CA MET A 64 -23.04 5.88 15.58
C MET A 64 -21.65 6.52 15.58
N VAL A 65 -20.66 5.74 15.18
CA VAL A 65 -19.28 6.21 15.00
C VAL A 65 -18.89 6.04 13.53
N ILE A 66 -18.46 7.12 12.89
CA ILE A 66 -17.96 7.11 11.52
C ILE A 66 -16.47 7.48 11.57
N ASN A 67 -15.61 6.48 11.52
CA ASN A 67 -14.17 6.69 11.52
C ASN A 67 -13.68 7.08 10.12
N LEU A 68 -13.46 8.37 9.90
CA LEU A 68 -12.97 8.88 8.61
C LEU A 68 -11.51 8.48 8.30
N ASN A 69 -10.75 7.97 9.28
CA ASN A 69 -9.43 7.43 9.02
C ASN A 69 -9.48 6.15 8.17
N LEU A 70 -10.61 5.43 8.20
CA LEU A 70 -10.83 4.23 7.38
C LEU A 70 -11.30 4.55 5.95
N ARG A 71 -11.45 5.84 5.61
CA ARG A 71 -11.90 6.26 4.28
C ARG A 71 -10.81 6.01 3.24
N SER A 72 -11.14 5.24 2.20
CA SER A 72 -10.23 5.00 1.08
C SER A 72 -10.37 6.11 0.02
N VAL A 73 -9.23 6.65 -0.44
CA VAL A 73 -9.19 7.62 -1.54
C VAL A 73 -9.27 6.96 -2.92
N THR A 74 -9.07 5.63 -2.98
CA THR A 74 -9.04 4.82 -4.21
C THR A 74 -10.25 3.89 -4.34
N ALA A 75 -11.07 3.75 -3.31
CA ALA A 75 -12.27 2.92 -3.36
C ALA A 75 -13.28 3.48 -4.37
N ARG A 76 -13.93 2.57 -5.08
CA ARG A 76 -15.02 2.86 -6.01
C ARG A 76 -16.30 2.21 -5.51
N ASP A 77 -17.38 2.95 -5.48
CA ASP A 77 -18.70 2.43 -5.16
C ASP A 77 -19.51 2.25 -6.44
N GLY A 78 -19.61 1.01 -6.90
CA GLY A 78 -20.26 0.68 -8.17
C GLY A 78 -19.68 1.47 -9.33
N ASN A 79 -20.52 2.32 -9.96
CA ASN A 79 -20.12 3.19 -11.07
C ASN A 79 -19.56 4.56 -10.63
N SER A 80 -19.54 4.84 -9.34
CA SER A 80 -19.02 6.11 -8.83
C SER A 80 -17.50 6.16 -8.89
N PRO A 81 -16.91 7.26 -9.39
CA PRO A 81 -15.46 7.41 -9.42
C PRO A 81 -14.91 7.55 -7.99
N SER A 82 -13.69 7.07 -7.79
CA SER A 82 -12.96 7.23 -6.52
C SER A 82 -12.80 8.71 -6.13
N LEU A 83 -12.50 8.95 -4.85
CA LEU A 83 -12.21 10.31 -4.37
C LEU A 83 -11.01 10.92 -5.11
N LEU A 84 -9.99 10.12 -5.41
CA LEU A 84 -8.85 10.54 -6.23
C LEU A 84 -9.34 11.02 -7.60
N ALA A 85 -10.11 10.20 -8.32
CA ALA A 85 -10.63 10.55 -9.63
C ALA A 85 -11.48 11.83 -9.59
N GLN A 86 -12.35 11.95 -8.58
CA GLN A 86 -13.17 13.15 -8.39
C GLN A 86 -12.32 14.41 -8.15
N GLN A 87 -11.27 14.31 -7.30
CA GLN A 87 -10.42 15.47 -7.02
C GLN A 87 -9.55 15.84 -8.22
N VAL A 88 -8.99 14.86 -8.93
CA VAL A 88 -8.26 15.11 -10.19
C VAL A 88 -9.17 15.85 -11.18
N LYS A 89 -10.36 15.32 -11.46
CA LYS A 89 -11.31 15.96 -12.41
C LYS A 89 -11.73 17.36 -11.95
N LYS A 90 -11.94 17.58 -10.64
CA LYS A 90 -12.26 18.91 -10.11
C LYS A 90 -11.13 19.92 -10.26
N LEU A 91 -9.88 19.49 -10.02
CA LEU A 91 -8.71 20.39 -10.09
C LEU A 91 -8.26 20.62 -11.53
N THR A 92 -8.60 19.74 -12.46
CA THR A 92 -8.27 19.90 -13.89
C THR A 92 -9.43 20.42 -14.75
N ARG A 93 -10.58 20.75 -14.15
CA ARG A 93 -11.75 21.24 -14.92
C ARG A 93 -11.40 22.47 -15.76
N PRO A 94 -11.93 22.58 -17.00
CA PRO A 94 -11.54 23.61 -17.97
C PRO A 94 -11.65 25.05 -17.45
N GLU A 95 -12.66 25.32 -16.62
CA GLU A 95 -12.92 26.68 -16.11
C GLU A 95 -11.75 27.22 -15.26
N LEU A 96 -11.02 26.35 -14.57
CA LEU A 96 -9.85 26.75 -13.78
C LEU A 96 -8.63 27.09 -14.66
N TRP A 97 -8.61 26.57 -15.89
CA TRP A 97 -7.46 26.62 -16.79
C TRP A 97 -7.75 27.44 -18.07
N SER A 98 -8.84 28.20 -18.09
CA SER A 98 -9.23 29.04 -19.23
C SER A 98 -8.16 30.06 -19.67
N LYS A 99 -7.30 30.52 -18.72
CA LYS A 99 -6.16 31.38 -19.02
C LYS A 99 -5.08 30.72 -19.89
N CYS A 100 -5.11 29.39 -20.03
CA CYS A 100 -4.20 28.67 -20.92
C CYS A 100 -4.61 28.84 -22.40
N GLU A 101 -5.88 29.21 -22.67
CA GLU A 101 -6.34 29.58 -24.00
C GLU A 101 -5.68 30.88 -24.41
N GLY A 102 -4.92 30.86 -25.52
CA GLY A 102 -4.15 32.03 -25.97
C GLY A 102 -2.87 32.34 -25.17
N CYS A 103 -2.45 31.50 -24.25
CA CYS A 103 -1.17 31.66 -23.59
C CYS A 103 -0.02 31.44 -24.61
N PRO A 104 0.97 32.37 -24.71
CA PRO A 104 2.04 32.28 -25.70
C PRO A 104 2.96 31.10 -25.54
N ILE A 105 2.99 30.50 -24.34
CA ILE A 105 3.82 29.32 -24.04
C ILE A 105 3.01 28.02 -23.94
N ALA A 106 1.73 28.03 -24.32
CA ALA A 106 0.81 26.91 -24.11
C ALA A 106 1.37 25.57 -24.63
N ASP A 107 1.98 25.59 -25.80
CA ASP A 107 2.55 24.40 -26.46
C ASP A 107 3.80 23.85 -25.75
N ARG A 108 4.45 24.66 -24.93
CA ARG A 108 5.65 24.30 -24.18
C ARG A 108 5.42 24.21 -22.65
N CYS A 109 4.20 24.48 -22.20
CA CYS A 109 3.86 24.54 -20.79
C CYS A 109 3.58 23.14 -20.24
N TYR A 110 4.41 22.68 -19.30
CA TYR A 110 4.21 21.39 -18.65
C TYR A 110 2.93 21.36 -17.80
N ILE A 111 2.53 22.48 -17.18
CA ILE A 111 1.28 22.55 -16.42
C ILE A 111 0.09 22.25 -17.33
N LYS A 112 0.05 22.92 -18.51
CA LYS A 112 -0.99 22.64 -19.48
C LYS A 112 -0.99 21.18 -19.95
N TYR A 113 0.20 20.64 -20.23
CA TYR A 113 0.34 19.22 -20.56
C TYR A 113 -0.24 18.30 -19.47
N ASN A 114 0.12 18.56 -18.19
CA ASN A 114 -0.36 17.76 -17.06
C ASN A 114 -1.89 17.83 -16.94
N VAL A 115 -2.45 19.02 -17.01
CA VAL A 115 -3.91 19.25 -16.94
C VAL A 115 -4.64 18.57 -18.09
N ASP A 116 -4.18 18.82 -19.31
CA ASP A 116 -4.79 18.26 -20.53
C ASP A 116 -4.76 16.73 -20.54
N THR A 117 -3.75 16.12 -19.91
CA THR A 117 -3.67 14.67 -19.80
C THR A 117 -4.86 14.09 -19.03
N PHE A 118 -5.20 14.68 -17.90
CA PHE A 118 -6.31 14.19 -17.08
C PHE A 118 -7.69 14.58 -17.62
N GLN A 119 -7.74 15.54 -18.53
CA GLN A 119 -8.96 15.93 -19.24
C GLN A 119 -9.20 15.13 -20.53
N ASP A 120 -8.19 14.42 -21.01
CA ASP A 120 -8.29 13.67 -22.25
C ASP A 120 -9.42 12.65 -22.19
N SER A 121 -10.32 12.69 -23.18
CA SER A 121 -11.52 11.86 -23.22
C SER A 121 -11.23 10.39 -23.52
N SER A 122 -10.08 10.11 -24.15
CA SER A 122 -9.70 8.75 -24.55
C SER A 122 -8.84 8.03 -23.52
N ALA A 123 -7.98 8.76 -22.85
CA ALA A 123 -6.93 8.17 -22.00
C ALA A 123 -6.89 8.74 -20.58
N GLY A 124 -7.54 9.86 -20.30
CA GLY A 124 -7.45 10.50 -18.99
C GLY A 124 -7.90 9.60 -17.83
N ASP A 125 -8.96 8.82 -18.02
CA ASP A 125 -9.44 7.89 -17.01
C ASP A 125 -8.47 6.72 -16.78
N GLU A 126 -7.79 6.26 -17.84
CA GLU A 126 -6.78 5.21 -17.71
C GLU A 126 -5.55 5.71 -16.95
N VAL A 127 -5.10 6.95 -17.18
CA VAL A 127 -4.02 7.54 -16.38
C VAL A 127 -4.42 7.65 -14.90
N ILE A 128 -5.65 8.04 -14.62
CA ILE A 128 -6.18 8.09 -13.25
C ILE A 128 -6.21 6.68 -12.65
N ASN A 129 -6.62 5.64 -13.38
CA ASN A 129 -6.60 4.25 -12.91
C ASN A 129 -5.19 3.80 -12.49
N ARG A 130 -4.17 4.20 -13.25
CA ARG A 130 -2.77 3.88 -12.93
C ARG A 130 -2.27 4.60 -11.68
N LEU A 131 -2.73 5.82 -11.49
CA LEU A 131 -2.47 6.59 -10.28
C LEU A 131 -3.20 5.98 -9.06
N GLU A 132 -4.45 5.55 -9.24
CA GLU A 132 -5.19 4.81 -8.20
C GLU A 132 -4.46 3.54 -7.78
N TRP A 133 -3.97 2.76 -8.74
CA TRP A 133 -3.22 1.55 -8.45
C TRP A 133 -1.96 1.83 -7.62
N LEU A 134 -1.22 2.88 -7.94
CA LEU A 134 -0.05 3.31 -7.19
C LEU A 134 -0.42 3.65 -5.74
N LEU A 135 -1.44 4.50 -5.54
CA LEU A 135 -1.87 4.90 -4.20
C LEU A 135 -2.50 3.73 -3.42
N ARG A 136 -3.24 2.86 -4.07
CA ARG A 136 -3.82 1.65 -3.46
C ARG A 136 -2.72 0.74 -2.91
N THR A 137 -1.63 0.55 -3.65
CA THR A 137 -0.48 -0.21 -3.19
C THR A 137 0.13 0.38 -1.93
N ILE A 138 0.19 1.71 -1.82
CA ILE A 138 0.65 2.39 -0.59
C ILE A 138 -0.30 2.13 0.57
N VAL A 139 -1.61 2.20 0.34
CA VAL A 139 -2.63 1.91 1.37
C VAL A 139 -2.51 0.47 1.86
N TYR A 140 -2.28 -0.48 0.98
CA TYR A 140 -2.10 -1.90 1.33
C TYR A 140 -0.88 -2.17 2.23
N LYS A 141 0.10 -1.27 2.28
CA LYS A 141 1.20 -1.35 3.25
C LYS A 141 0.76 -0.99 4.68
N ARG A 142 -0.39 -0.34 4.83
CA ARG A 142 -0.93 0.13 6.12
C ARG A 142 -0.02 1.08 6.91
N GLU A 143 0.91 1.70 6.24
CA GLU A 143 1.81 2.65 6.87
C GLU A 143 1.24 4.07 6.94
N LEU A 144 0.26 4.38 6.08
CA LEU A 144 -0.32 5.72 5.95
C LEU A 144 -1.79 5.67 5.53
N HIS A 145 -2.63 6.39 6.26
CA HIS A 145 -3.97 6.77 5.81
C HIS A 145 -3.89 8.10 5.07
N ILE A 146 -4.22 8.08 3.77
CA ILE A 146 -4.15 9.27 2.92
C ILE A 146 -5.37 10.15 3.20
N THR A 147 -5.16 11.31 3.80
CA THR A 147 -6.24 12.26 4.05
C THR A 147 -6.62 13.04 2.80
N MET A 148 -7.80 13.66 2.79
CA MET A 148 -8.22 14.56 1.70
C MET A 148 -7.30 15.77 1.54
N ARG A 149 -6.60 16.20 2.59
CA ARG A 149 -5.60 17.26 2.53
C ARG A 149 -4.38 16.79 1.78
N ASP A 150 -3.84 15.64 2.17
CA ASP A 150 -2.66 15.04 1.52
C ASP A 150 -2.94 14.79 0.04
N LEU A 151 -4.11 14.23 -0.28
CA LEU A 151 -4.54 13.99 -1.65
C LEU A 151 -4.58 15.28 -2.49
N ARG A 152 -5.18 16.35 -1.98
CA ARG A 152 -5.26 17.63 -2.70
C ARG A 152 -3.90 18.28 -2.86
N SER A 153 -3.08 18.26 -1.83
CA SER A 153 -1.70 18.78 -1.89
C SER A 153 -0.87 18.02 -2.90
N MET A 154 -1.00 16.69 -2.92
CA MET A 154 -0.34 15.83 -3.88
C MET A 154 -0.78 16.16 -5.32
N ILE A 155 -2.07 16.26 -5.59
CA ILE A 155 -2.59 16.56 -6.94
C ILE A 155 -2.15 17.97 -7.39
N ALA A 156 -2.27 18.97 -6.52
CA ALA A 156 -1.83 20.32 -6.85
C ALA A 156 -0.34 20.36 -7.20
N TRP A 157 0.49 19.75 -6.37
CA TRP A 157 1.91 19.60 -6.64
C TRP A 157 2.20 18.84 -7.94
N MET A 158 1.47 17.76 -8.18
CA MET A 158 1.57 16.96 -9.40
C MET A 158 1.31 17.78 -10.66
N LEU A 159 0.36 18.70 -10.61
CA LEU A 159 0.00 19.53 -11.76
C LEU A 159 0.98 20.69 -11.98
N THR A 160 1.40 21.35 -10.90
CA THR A 160 2.07 22.67 -10.97
C THR A 160 3.50 22.68 -10.46
N ARG A 161 3.91 21.70 -9.64
CA ARG A 161 5.14 21.74 -8.85
C ARG A 161 5.31 23.00 -8.01
N ASP A 162 4.20 23.53 -7.55
CA ASP A 162 4.16 24.77 -6.75
C ASP A 162 4.63 26.03 -7.51
N TYR A 163 4.72 25.95 -8.85
CA TYR A 163 5.02 27.11 -9.68
C TYR A 163 3.76 27.82 -10.16
N SER A 164 3.80 29.14 -10.13
CA SER A 164 2.79 29.98 -10.79
C SER A 164 3.00 30.02 -12.30
N CYS A 165 1.96 30.45 -13.04
CA CYS A 165 2.05 30.61 -14.49
C CYS A 165 3.16 31.60 -14.91
N ASP A 166 3.42 32.64 -14.11
CA ASP A 166 4.44 33.64 -14.44
C ASP A 166 5.85 33.09 -14.24
N GLU A 167 6.07 32.30 -13.19
CA GLU A 167 7.33 31.57 -13.01
C GLU A 167 7.59 30.58 -14.11
N VAL A 168 6.55 29.85 -14.58
CA VAL A 168 6.69 28.92 -15.70
C VAL A 168 6.99 29.65 -17.01
N LYS A 169 6.43 30.86 -17.25
CA LYS A 169 6.79 31.68 -18.41
C LYS A 169 8.27 32.09 -18.37
N GLN A 170 8.74 32.58 -17.23
CA GLN A 170 10.16 32.92 -17.06
C GLN A 170 11.06 31.70 -17.27
N LEU A 171 10.65 30.56 -16.76
CA LEU A 171 11.34 29.29 -16.93
C LEU A 171 11.47 28.91 -18.43
N VAL A 172 10.37 29.01 -19.18
CA VAL A 172 10.34 28.73 -20.62
C VAL A 172 11.24 29.70 -21.41
N GLU A 173 11.26 30.98 -21.04
CA GLU A 173 12.11 31.97 -21.66
C GLU A 173 13.59 31.74 -21.38
N TYR A 174 13.91 31.31 -20.16
CA TYR A 174 15.29 31.05 -19.73
C TYR A 174 15.85 29.76 -20.33
N VAL A 175 15.05 28.70 -20.38
CA VAL A 175 15.43 27.41 -20.96
C VAL A 175 15.13 27.48 -22.45
N GLN A 176 16.09 28.00 -23.23
CA GLN A 176 16.01 28.04 -24.70
C GLN A 176 15.98 26.66 -25.35
N THR A 177 16.14 25.60 -24.59
CA THR A 177 16.13 24.22 -25.05
C THR A 177 14.76 23.59 -24.85
N GLU A 178 14.42 22.68 -25.71
CA GLU A 178 13.16 21.96 -25.87
C GLU A 178 12.74 21.10 -24.67
N GLN A 179 13.40 21.19 -23.54
CA GLN A 179 13.22 20.31 -22.41
C GLN A 179 12.87 21.09 -21.14
N LEU A 180 11.58 21.28 -20.91
CA LEU A 180 11.05 21.56 -19.58
C LEU A 180 10.60 20.24 -18.95
N PRO A 181 11.42 19.61 -18.13
CA PRO A 181 11.19 18.24 -17.71
C PRO A 181 10.34 18.14 -16.43
N GLU A 182 9.18 18.78 -16.43
CA GLU A 182 8.33 18.88 -15.24
C GLU A 182 7.00 18.16 -15.40
N TYR A 183 6.94 17.20 -16.30
CA TYR A 183 5.75 16.36 -16.46
C TYR A 183 5.41 15.64 -15.16
N TYR A 184 4.11 15.46 -14.88
CA TYR A 184 3.61 14.83 -13.66
C TYR A 184 4.26 13.46 -13.39
N TRP A 185 4.70 12.74 -14.39
CA TRP A 185 5.35 11.44 -14.26
C TRP A 185 6.87 11.51 -14.10
N GLN A 186 7.54 12.66 -14.28
CA GLN A 186 9.01 12.75 -14.23
C GLN A 186 9.58 12.85 -12.83
N TYR A 187 9.25 13.91 -12.10
CA TYR A 187 9.94 14.26 -10.86
C TYR A 187 9.06 14.19 -9.63
N TYR A 188 7.79 14.36 -9.84
CA TYR A 188 6.87 14.62 -8.76
C TYR A 188 6.74 13.49 -7.76
N TYR A 189 6.43 12.27 -8.22
CA TYR A 189 6.16 11.16 -7.32
C TYR A 189 7.41 10.54 -6.72
N PHE A 190 8.50 10.63 -7.44
CA PHE A 190 9.66 9.81 -7.18
C PHE A 190 10.83 10.63 -6.67
N ASN A 191 10.61 11.94 -6.45
CA ASN A 191 11.62 12.88 -5.98
C ASN A 191 12.97 12.67 -6.68
N VAL A 192 12.93 12.58 -8.01
CA VAL A 192 14.11 12.42 -8.82
C VAL A 192 14.85 13.72 -8.83
N THR A 193 16.15 13.68 -8.59
CA THR A 193 17.04 14.82 -8.74
C THR A 193 16.85 15.44 -10.12
N ALA A 194 16.71 16.76 -10.17
CA ALA A 194 16.73 17.49 -11.41
C ALA A 194 17.98 17.13 -12.21
N PRO A 195 17.89 17.14 -13.56
CA PRO A 195 19.08 17.06 -14.37
C PRO A 195 20.06 18.15 -13.92
N VAL A 196 21.34 17.83 -13.87
CA VAL A 196 22.44 18.70 -13.41
C VAL A 196 22.53 20.03 -14.20
N ALA A 197 21.75 20.21 -15.25
CA ALA A 197 21.77 21.36 -16.16
C ALA A 197 20.80 22.50 -15.81
N TRP A 198 20.10 22.43 -14.67
CA TRP A 198 19.29 23.57 -14.25
C TRP A 198 20.18 24.67 -13.69
N PRO A 199 19.91 25.95 -14.02
CA PRO A 199 20.58 27.06 -13.36
C PRO A 199 20.06 27.16 -11.93
N ALA A 200 20.69 26.41 -11.08
CA ALA A 200 20.12 25.81 -9.91
C ALA A 200 20.07 26.71 -8.69
N LYS A 201 20.45 27.97 -8.75
CA LYS A 201 20.55 28.76 -7.51
C LYS A 201 19.25 29.36 -7.03
N ASP A 202 18.30 29.62 -7.93
CA ASP A 202 17.03 30.28 -7.58
C ASP A 202 15.79 29.39 -7.67
N PHE A 203 15.91 28.21 -8.27
CA PHE A 203 14.84 27.22 -8.38
C PHE A 203 15.20 25.99 -7.55
N MET A 204 15.18 26.15 -6.23
CA MET A 204 15.37 25.01 -5.34
C MET A 204 14.18 24.05 -5.50
N LEU A 205 14.47 22.88 -6.03
CA LEU A 205 13.59 21.74 -5.82
C LEU A 205 13.28 21.62 -4.33
N PRO A 206 12.03 21.35 -3.94
CA PRO A 206 11.74 20.99 -2.57
C PRO A 206 12.75 19.91 -2.17
N SER A 207 13.35 20.10 -1.02
CA SER A 207 14.48 19.29 -0.59
C SER A 207 14.14 17.80 -0.73
N LEU A 208 15.11 17.03 -1.19
CA LEU A 208 15.04 15.58 -1.21
C LEU A 208 14.73 14.99 0.20
N ASP A 209 14.88 15.81 1.21
CA ASP A 209 14.65 15.53 2.62
C ASP A 209 13.22 15.86 3.08
N SER A 210 12.24 15.84 2.16
CA SER A 210 10.85 15.94 2.57
C SER A 210 10.57 14.88 3.64
N ASN A 211 10.19 15.33 4.82
CA ASN A 211 9.73 14.47 5.90
C ASN A 211 8.29 14.01 5.69
N ASP A 212 7.68 14.42 4.58
CA ASP A 212 6.36 13.98 4.20
C ASP A 212 6.35 12.45 3.99
N ARG A 213 5.50 11.79 4.78
CA ARG A 213 5.42 10.34 4.81
C ARG A 213 4.87 9.77 3.48
N LEU A 214 3.91 10.46 2.86
CA LEU A 214 3.37 10.05 1.57
C LEU A 214 4.43 10.12 0.47
N VAL A 215 5.24 11.18 0.45
CA VAL A 215 6.34 11.33 -0.51
C VAL A 215 7.39 10.22 -0.33
N LYS A 216 7.71 9.83 0.91
CA LYS A 216 8.61 8.69 1.17
C LYS A 216 8.05 7.39 0.61
N LEU A 217 6.80 7.09 0.88
CA LEU A 217 6.15 5.87 0.40
C LEU A 217 6.01 5.85 -1.14
N LEU A 218 5.73 7.00 -1.75
CA LEU A 218 5.71 7.13 -3.21
C LEU A 218 7.08 6.83 -3.83
N ARG A 219 8.17 7.22 -3.19
CA ARG A 219 9.54 6.85 -3.66
C ARG A 219 9.77 5.35 -3.61
N GLU A 220 9.35 4.69 -2.55
CA GLU A 220 9.49 3.24 -2.41
C GLU A 220 8.69 2.48 -3.47
N THR A 221 7.62 3.09 -3.99
CA THR A 221 6.81 2.55 -5.08
C THR A 221 7.27 2.99 -6.48
N ASP A 222 8.46 3.59 -6.62
CA ASP A 222 8.98 4.05 -7.91
C ASP A 222 9.02 2.92 -8.94
N VAL A 223 8.18 3.05 -9.93
CA VAL A 223 8.08 2.09 -11.06
C VAL A 223 9.38 1.96 -11.85
N ALA A 224 10.23 2.97 -11.81
CA ALA A 224 11.55 2.93 -12.45
C ALA A 224 12.61 2.21 -11.60
N GLY A 225 12.29 1.86 -10.37
CA GLY A 225 13.12 1.01 -9.51
C GLY A 225 13.00 -0.48 -9.80
N VAL A 226 11.98 -0.90 -10.58
CA VAL A 226 11.72 -2.31 -10.90
C VAL A 226 12.41 -2.68 -12.21
N ALA A 227 13.33 -3.65 -12.15
CA ALA A 227 13.95 -4.22 -13.33
C ALA A 227 13.02 -5.24 -14.01
N LEU A 228 12.69 -4.98 -15.27
CA LEU A 228 12.01 -5.94 -16.15
C LEU A 228 12.91 -6.20 -17.38
N PRO A 229 13.80 -7.19 -17.33
CA PRO A 229 14.91 -7.33 -18.29
C PRO A 229 14.50 -7.34 -19.76
N ALA A 230 13.40 -8.00 -20.10
CA ALA A 230 12.92 -8.04 -21.48
C ALA A 230 12.49 -6.67 -21.98
N TYR A 231 11.73 -5.96 -21.14
CA TYR A 231 11.21 -4.63 -21.44
C TYR A 231 12.33 -3.56 -21.41
N ASP A 232 13.19 -3.62 -20.40
CA ASP A 232 14.30 -2.69 -20.25
C ASP A 232 15.32 -2.83 -21.37
N ARG A 233 15.55 -4.06 -21.86
CA ARG A 233 16.38 -4.33 -23.04
C ARG A 233 15.82 -3.61 -24.27
N ASP A 234 14.52 -3.71 -24.50
CA ASP A 234 13.87 -3.03 -25.61
C ASP A 234 14.00 -1.51 -25.50
N LEU A 235 13.89 -0.95 -24.30
CA LEU A 235 14.08 0.48 -24.05
C LEU A 235 15.50 0.94 -24.35
N TYR A 236 16.50 0.15 -23.99
CA TYR A 236 17.91 0.49 -24.18
C TYR A 236 18.38 0.38 -25.62
N TYR A 237 17.88 -0.62 -26.36
CA TYR A 237 18.42 -0.95 -27.68
C TYR A 237 17.51 -0.49 -28.84
N THR A 238 16.28 -0.09 -28.59
CA THR A 238 15.39 0.41 -29.64
C THR A 238 15.42 1.92 -29.68
N SER A 239 16.16 2.48 -30.66
CA SER A 239 16.39 3.93 -30.78
C SER A 239 15.20 4.75 -31.24
N LYS A 240 14.15 4.13 -31.78
CA LYS A 240 12.92 4.83 -32.20
C LYS A 240 11.71 4.02 -31.76
N ARG A 241 10.86 4.62 -30.93
CA ARG A 241 9.57 4.04 -30.61
C ARG A 241 8.48 4.89 -31.22
N PRO A 242 7.62 4.29 -32.04
CA PRO A 242 6.47 5.00 -32.61
C PRO A 242 5.52 5.43 -31.50
N ASN A 243 4.77 6.52 -31.73
CA ASN A 243 3.70 7.01 -30.85
C ASN A 243 2.60 5.96 -30.55
N ASP A 244 2.60 4.86 -31.31
CA ASP A 244 1.70 3.71 -31.15
C ASP A 244 1.74 3.02 -29.78
N TYR A 245 2.80 3.27 -28.99
CA TYR A 245 2.91 2.75 -27.62
C TYR A 245 2.14 3.55 -26.57
N LEU A 246 1.60 4.71 -26.93
CA LEU A 246 0.83 5.54 -26.01
C LEU A 246 -0.66 5.20 -26.07
N ILE A 247 -1.33 5.36 -24.93
CA ILE A 247 -2.79 5.16 -24.82
C ILE A 247 -3.60 6.28 -25.48
N PHE A 248 -2.96 7.40 -25.81
CA PHE A 248 -3.58 8.54 -26.46
C PHE A 248 -3.66 8.33 -27.97
N SER A 249 -4.87 8.43 -28.55
CA SER A 249 -5.09 8.12 -29.96
C SER A 249 -4.80 9.29 -30.90
N ASP A 250 -5.09 10.53 -30.51
CA ASP A 250 -5.16 11.68 -31.44
C ASP A 250 -4.30 12.88 -31.02
N ARG A 251 -3.50 12.75 -30.01
CA ARG A 251 -2.77 13.89 -29.48
C ARG A 251 -1.41 14.02 -30.15
N LYS A 252 -1.26 15.07 -30.95
CA LYS A 252 0.06 15.58 -31.34
C LYS A 252 0.74 16.14 -30.10
N ARG A 253 1.46 15.31 -29.40
CA ARG A 253 2.28 15.72 -28.26
C ARG A 253 3.63 16.15 -28.78
N SER A 254 3.73 17.40 -29.27
CA SER A 254 4.98 17.99 -29.76
C SER A 254 6.10 17.88 -28.72
N LEU A 255 5.77 18.00 -27.44
CA LEU A 255 6.70 17.85 -26.32
C LEU A 255 7.28 16.44 -26.17
N LEU A 256 6.63 15.42 -26.71
CA LEU A 256 7.10 14.03 -26.68
C LEU A 256 7.86 13.61 -27.92
N ASN A 257 7.66 14.28 -29.05
CA ASN A 257 8.43 14.02 -30.27
C ASN A 257 9.90 14.31 -30.04
N ASP A 258 10.22 15.35 -29.27
CA ASP A 258 11.61 15.68 -28.92
C ASP A 258 12.25 14.61 -28.01
N PHE A 259 11.45 13.93 -27.20
CA PHE A 259 11.90 12.81 -26.39
C PHE A 259 12.21 11.55 -27.23
N ASN A 260 11.50 11.38 -28.37
CA ASN A 260 11.63 10.21 -29.23
C ASN A 260 12.64 10.37 -30.37
N GLU A 261 12.86 11.57 -30.89
CA GLU A 261 13.65 11.79 -32.10
C GLU A 261 15.15 12.10 -31.81
N ASN A 262 15.44 12.80 -30.70
CA ASN A 262 16.76 13.32 -30.42
C ASN A 262 17.45 12.66 -29.21
N ASN A 263 16.77 11.82 -28.45
CA ASN A 263 17.34 11.19 -27.25
C ASN A 263 17.55 9.69 -27.45
N VAL A 264 18.66 9.35 -28.06
CA VAL A 264 19.20 7.98 -28.01
C VAL A 264 19.44 7.63 -26.56
N ILE A 265 18.76 6.61 -26.06
CA ILE A 265 19.07 6.06 -24.73
C ILE A 265 20.41 5.33 -24.87
N ILE A 266 21.48 5.98 -24.47
CA ILE A 266 22.80 5.36 -24.44
C ILE A 266 22.86 4.51 -23.17
N PRO A 267 23.15 3.21 -23.29
CA PRO A 267 23.36 2.36 -22.13
C PRO A 267 24.40 2.94 -21.18
N ALA A 268 24.09 2.96 -19.89
CA ALA A 268 24.95 3.60 -18.89
C ALA A 268 26.39 3.04 -18.85
N TYR A 269 26.57 1.78 -19.24
CA TYR A 269 27.89 1.13 -19.33
C TYR A 269 28.74 1.60 -20.53
N GLU A 270 28.12 2.16 -21.56
CA GLU A 270 28.86 2.71 -22.73
C GLU A 270 29.38 4.12 -22.48
N VAL A 271 28.97 4.73 -21.36
CA VAL A 271 29.29 6.12 -21.04
C VAL A 271 30.48 6.17 -20.09
N LYS A 272 31.54 6.85 -20.54
CA LYS A 272 32.79 6.99 -19.78
C LYS A 272 32.76 8.00 -18.65
N SER A 273 31.83 8.99 -18.71
CA SER A 273 31.72 10.04 -17.72
C SER A 273 30.60 9.74 -16.72
N ASP A 274 30.87 9.85 -15.41
CA ASP A 274 29.88 9.63 -14.38
C ASP A 274 28.70 10.60 -14.47
N VAL A 275 28.95 11.85 -14.87
CA VAL A 275 27.90 12.86 -15.05
C VAL A 275 26.96 12.45 -16.20
N ILE A 276 27.49 12.03 -17.33
CA ILE A 276 26.69 11.59 -18.48
C ILE A 276 25.97 10.28 -18.14
N ARG A 277 26.59 9.39 -17.34
CA ARG A 277 25.96 8.16 -16.84
C ARG A 277 24.77 8.47 -15.95
N MET A 278 24.90 9.41 -15.03
CA MET A 278 23.77 9.87 -14.19
C MET A 278 22.63 10.46 -15.02
N GLN A 279 22.97 11.28 -16.03
CA GLN A 279 21.97 11.85 -16.96
C GLN A 279 21.27 10.77 -17.77
N ALA A 280 22.02 9.82 -18.33
CA ALA A 280 21.45 8.69 -19.08
C ALA A 280 20.52 7.84 -18.20
N THR A 281 20.93 7.56 -16.96
CA THR A 281 20.10 6.84 -15.99
C THR A 281 18.82 7.63 -15.63
N GLY A 282 18.92 8.93 -15.44
CA GLY A 282 17.78 9.80 -15.18
C GLY A 282 16.77 9.81 -16.34
N ARG A 283 17.26 9.89 -17.58
CA ARG A 283 16.43 9.81 -18.79
C ARG A 283 15.73 8.45 -18.91
N HIS A 284 16.46 7.36 -18.67
CA HIS A 284 15.88 6.03 -18.66
C HIS A 284 14.75 5.89 -17.64
N LYS A 285 14.99 6.33 -16.40
CA LYS A 285 13.96 6.31 -15.36
C LYS A 285 12.74 7.14 -15.73
N SER A 286 12.93 8.33 -16.26
CA SER A 286 11.85 9.19 -16.75
C SER A 286 11.04 8.49 -17.85
N TYR A 287 11.71 7.83 -18.78
CA TYR A 287 11.05 7.07 -19.86
C TYR A 287 10.24 5.89 -19.31
N VAL A 288 10.78 5.14 -18.34
CA VAL A 288 10.05 4.04 -17.69
C VAL A 288 8.78 4.54 -16.99
N ARG A 289 8.87 5.69 -16.27
CA ARG A 289 7.71 6.30 -15.63
C ARG A 289 6.67 6.76 -16.65
N HIS A 290 7.11 7.39 -17.74
CA HIS A 290 6.23 7.77 -18.83
C HIS A 290 5.49 6.56 -19.41
N GLN A 291 6.18 5.47 -19.67
CA GLN A 291 5.56 4.23 -20.14
C GLN A 291 4.58 3.63 -19.14
N TYR A 292 4.86 3.76 -17.84
CA TYR A 292 3.93 3.32 -16.80
C TYR A 292 2.61 4.10 -16.87
N PHE A 293 2.66 5.43 -16.97
CA PHE A 293 1.46 6.25 -16.94
C PHE A 293 0.75 6.35 -18.29
N GLU A 294 1.47 6.35 -19.38
CA GLU A 294 0.93 6.67 -20.72
C GLU A 294 1.15 5.55 -21.77
N GLY A 295 1.89 4.51 -21.47
CA GLY A 295 2.18 3.41 -22.40
C GLY A 295 1.08 2.34 -22.46
N LYS A 296 0.98 1.63 -23.59
CA LYS A 296 0.07 0.50 -23.80
C LYS A 296 0.64 -0.82 -23.28
N PHE A 297 0.88 -0.97 -22.00
CA PHE A 297 1.36 -2.24 -21.44
C PHE A 297 0.75 -2.50 -20.06
N ASP A 298 0.98 -3.71 -19.53
CA ASP A 298 0.50 -4.09 -18.21
C ASP A 298 1.28 -3.35 -17.11
N PHE A 299 0.73 -2.23 -16.67
CA PHE A 299 1.31 -1.35 -15.67
C PHE A 299 1.34 -1.98 -14.26
N ARG A 300 0.46 -2.92 -13.97
CA ARG A 300 0.33 -3.53 -12.64
C ARG A 300 1.60 -4.26 -12.20
N ARG A 301 2.36 -4.78 -13.17
CA ARG A 301 3.62 -5.50 -12.91
C ARG A 301 4.84 -4.61 -12.69
N ARG A 302 4.68 -3.29 -12.86
CA ARG A 302 5.79 -2.33 -12.74
C ARG A 302 6.03 -1.82 -11.31
N LEU A 303 5.21 -2.17 -10.35
CA LEU A 303 5.46 -1.82 -8.96
C LEU A 303 6.53 -2.73 -8.35
N PRO A 304 7.30 -2.24 -7.34
CA PRO A 304 8.29 -3.05 -6.62
C PRO A 304 7.67 -4.11 -5.70
N TYR A 305 6.44 -4.51 -5.98
CA TYR A 305 5.66 -5.50 -5.25
C TYR A 305 5.18 -6.56 -6.23
N ARG A 306 5.89 -7.69 -6.22
CA ARG A 306 5.61 -8.79 -7.15
C ARG A 306 4.23 -9.40 -6.96
N TYR A 307 3.76 -9.45 -5.72
CA TYR A 307 2.53 -10.12 -5.34
C TYR A 307 1.37 -9.15 -5.08
N ALA A 308 1.52 -7.84 -5.38
CA ALA A 308 0.48 -6.84 -5.13
C ALA A 308 -0.86 -7.17 -5.81
N SER A 309 -0.84 -7.65 -7.07
CA SER A 309 -2.08 -8.05 -7.76
C SER A 309 -2.74 -9.27 -7.12
N MET A 310 -1.95 -10.27 -6.69
CA MET A 310 -2.48 -11.43 -5.96
C MET A 310 -3.08 -11.00 -4.63
N PHE A 311 -2.42 -10.09 -3.92
CA PHE A 311 -2.94 -9.56 -2.67
C PHE A 311 -4.27 -8.84 -2.86
N GLU A 312 -4.39 -7.97 -3.88
CA GLU A 312 -5.66 -7.33 -4.24
C GLU A 312 -6.76 -8.35 -4.55
N GLU A 313 -6.43 -9.42 -5.27
CA GLU A 313 -7.37 -10.51 -5.55
C GLU A 313 -7.84 -11.18 -4.26
N GLN A 314 -6.93 -11.44 -3.30
CA GLN A 314 -7.29 -12.04 -2.01
C GLN A 314 -8.21 -11.13 -1.18
N LEU A 315 -8.04 -9.81 -1.25
CA LEU A 315 -8.91 -8.85 -0.56
C LEU A 315 -10.34 -8.79 -1.14
N ARG A 316 -10.57 -9.37 -2.32
CA ARG A 316 -11.87 -9.45 -2.99
C ARG A 316 -12.53 -10.82 -2.89
N VAL A 317 -11.85 -11.77 -2.27
CA VAL A 317 -12.38 -13.15 -2.14
C VAL A 317 -13.50 -13.15 -1.10
N GLU A 318 -14.65 -13.66 -1.53
CA GLU A 318 -15.81 -13.92 -0.65
C GLU A 318 -16.02 -15.45 -0.45
N ASP A 319 -15.33 -16.27 -1.24
CA ASP A 319 -15.44 -17.73 -1.17
C ASP A 319 -14.64 -18.29 0.01
N GLU A 320 -15.34 -18.98 0.91
CA GLU A 320 -14.75 -19.59 2.12
C GLU A 320 -13.68 -20.63 1.79
N LYS A 321 -13.83 -21.36 0.68
CA LYS A 321 -12.84 -22.36 0.26
C LYS A 321 -11.54 -21.70 -0.17
N ALA A 322 -11.60 -20.63 -0.94
CA ALA A 322 -10.43 -19.87 -1.37
C ALA A 322 -9.71 -19.21 -0.18
N LEU A 323 -10.45 -18.71 0.81
CA LEU A 323 -9.88 -18.20 2.05
C LEU A 323 -9.18 -19.31 2.86
N LYS A 324 -9.71 -20.52 2.91
CA LYS A 324 -9.04 -21.67 3.56
C LYS A 324 -7.75 -22.07 2.84
N GLU A 325 -7.75 -22.05 1.51
CA GLU A 325 -6.53 -22.31 0.72
C GLU A 325 -5.46 -21.24 1.02
N THR A 326 -5.86 -19.98 1.03
CA THR A 326 -4.95 -18.86 1.39
C THR A 326 -4.45 -18.98 2.84
N MET A 327 -5.31 -19.36 3.78
CA MET A 327 -4.94 -19.61 5.17
C MET A 327 -3.88 -20.70 5.29
N GLN A 328 -4.06 -21.82 4.58
CA GLN A 328 -3.07 -22.90 4.52
C GLN A 328 -1.74 -22.40 3.96
N ASP A 329 -1.77 -21.60 2.92
CA ASP A 329 -0.59 -21.00 2.30
C ASP A 329 0.18 -20.09 3.26
N LEU A 330 -0.53 -19.23 4.00
CA LEU A 330 0.06 -18.35 5.01
C LEU A 330 0.67 -19.17 6.16
N ALA A 331 -0.03 -20.19 6.64
CA ALA A 331 0.46 -21.07 7.70
C ALA A 331 1.73 -21.82 7.28
N CYS A 332 1.78 -22.32 6.04
CA CYS A 332 2.97 -22.94 5.46
C CYS A 332 4.16 -21.95 5.45
N ALA A 333 3.92 -20.71 5.01
CA ALA A 333 4.97 -19.68 4.96
C ALA A 333 5.47 -19.31 6.36
N ILE A 334 4.58 -19.16 7.33
CA ILE A 334 4.94 -18.88 8.74
C ILE A 334 5.75 -20.06 9.30
N SER A 335 5.32 -21.29 9.06
CA SER A 335 6.05 -22.50 9.49
C SER A 335 7.43 -22.61 8.84
N ALA A 336 7.54 -22.26 7.55
CA ALA A 336 8.82 -22.22 6.83
C ALA A 336 9.76 -21.15 7.41
N SER A 337 9.24 -20.00 7.87
CA SER A 337 10.03 -18.98 8.57
C SER A 337 10.60 -19.48 9.91
N GLU A 338 10.00 -20.51 10.48
CA GLU A 338 10.47 -21.22 11.70
C GLU A 338 11.41 -22.39 11.36
N GLY A 339 11.72 -22.60 10.08
CA GLY A 339 12.63 -23.64 9.61
C GLY A 339 11.95 -25.00 9.34
N CYS A 340 10.64 -25.03 9.20
CA CYS A 340 9.89 -26.19 8.75
C CYS A 340 9.20 -25.89 7.40
N ASP A 341 9.85 -26.31 6.30
CA ASP A 341 9.42 -26.10 4.91
C ASP A 341 8.77 -27.34 4.29
N ASN A 342 8.53 -28.40 5.06
CA ASN A 342 7.94 -29.65 4.56
C ASN A 342 6.42 -29.51 4.46
N ALA A 343 5.90 -29.47 3.21
CA ALA A 343 4.48 -29.31 2.92
C ALA A 343 3.58 -30.37 3.57
N ARG A 344 4.05 -31.63 3.71
CA ARG A 344 3.24 -32.70 4.33
C ARG A 344 3.09 -32.49 5.85
N LEU A 345 4.05 -31.85 6.48
CA LEU A 345 4.01 -31.58 7.91
C LEU A 345 3.13 -30.39 8.26
N THR A 346 3.04 -29.45 7.35
CA THR A 346 2.27 -28.20 7.50
C THR A 346 0.84 -28.32 6.96
N GLU A 347 0.49 -29.45 6.30
CA GLU A 347 -0.88 -29.66 5.80
C GLU A 347 -1.87 -29.73 6.98
N GLY A 348 -2.79 -28.77 7.04
CA GLY A 348 -3.78 -28.62 8.12
C GLY A 348 -3.21 -28.13 9.46
N TYR A 349 -1.95 -27.69 9.51
CA TYR A 349 -1.30 -27.25 10.75
C TYR A 349 -0.41 -26.02 10.57
N LEU A 350 -0.36 -25.22 11.61
CA LEU A 350 0.65 -24.17 11.80
C LEU A 350 1.73 -24.71 12.77
N LEU A 351 3.01 -24.62 12.38
CA LEU A 351 4.14 -25.08 13.17
C LEU A 351 4.98 -23.89 13.66
N LEU A 352 5.23 -23.82 14.96
CA LEU A 352 6.14 -22.85 15.56
C LEU A 352 7.31 -23.56 16.24
N ALA A 353 8.53 -23.13 15.93
CA ALA A 353 9.72 -23.68 16.56
C ALA A 353 9.70 -23.46 18.07
N SER A 354 9.92 -24.52 18.83
CA SER A 354 10.18 -24.37 20.26
C SER A 354 11.67 -24.12 20.49
N SER A 355 12.00 -23.14 21.31
CA SER A 355 13.38 -22.87 21.68
C SER A 355 13.95 -24.08 22.46
N ASN A 356 14.80 -24.87 21.84
CA ASN A 356 15.49 -25.97 22.51
C ASN A 356 16.74 -25.44 23.21
N VAL A 357 16.72 -25.45 24.51
CA VAL A 357 17.91 -25.19 25.31
C VAL A 357 18.70 -26.49 25.40
N GLY A 358 19.80 -26.63 24.64
CA GLY A 358 20.81 -27.64 24.90
C GLY A 358 21.21 -28.59 23.77
N ASP A 359 20.41 -28.78 22.69
CA ASP A 359 20.81 -29.64 21.57
C ASP A 359 20.54 -28.96 20.22
N PRO A 360 21.58 -28.47 19.51
CA PRO A 360 21.41 -27.82 18.23
C PRO A 360 20.97 -28.74 17.06
N ILE A 361 20.99 -30.05 17.29
CA ILE A 361 20.67 -31.06 16.26
C ILE A 361 19.19 -31.44 16.30
N SER A 362 18.57 -31.39 17.48
CA SER A 362 17.17 -31.74 17.66
C SER A 362 16.29 -30.47 17.52
N LYS A 363 15.31 -30.54 16.65
CA LYS A 363 14.30 -29.47 16.50
C LYS A 363 12.96 -29.99 17.01
N SER A 364 12.24 -29.13 17.71
CA SER A 364 10.86 -29.36 18.10
C SER A 364 9.98 -28.21 17.66
N TYR A 365 8.77 -28.55 17.24
CA TYR A 365 7.76 -27.58 16.79
C TYR A 365 6.47 -27.83 17.56
N ARG A 366 5.87 -26.76 18.07
CA ARG A 366 4.49 -26.78 18.57
C ARG A 366 3.57 -26.84 17.36
N ARG A 367 2.55 -27.68 17.42
CA ARG A 367 1.66 -27.97 16.31
C ARG A 367 0.25 -27.49 16.63
N PHE A 368 -0.26 -26.54 15.86
CA PHE A 368 -1.57 -25.95 16.04
C PHE A 368 -2.46 -26.34 14.85
N PRO A 369 -3.61 -27.00 15.07
CA PRO A 369 -4.56 -27.34 14.00
C PRO A 369 -5.12 -26.08 13.33
N LEU A 370 -5.16 -26.02 11.99
CA LEU A 370 -5.70 -24.87 11.27
C LEU A 370 -7.22 -24.72 11.39
N ASP A 371 -7.94 -25.74 11.80
CA ASP A 371 -9.36 -25.65 12.09
C ASP A 371 -9.68 -24.80 13.36
N GLU A 372 -8.68 -24.54 14.21
CA GLU A 372 -8.77 -23.59 15.32
C GLU A 372 -8.64 -22.13 14.88
N PHE A 373 -8.31 -21.89 13.61
CA PHE A 373 -8.11 -20.54 13.06
C PHE A 373 -9.14 -20.21 12.00
N GLU A 374 -9.24 -18.92 11.73
CA GLU A 374 -10.01 -18.35 10.63
C GLU A 374 -9.18 -17.31 9.90
N LEU A 375 -9.40 -17.17 8.60
CA LEU A 375 -8.88 -16.08 7.79
C LEU A 375 -10.07 -15.33 7.19
N PHE A 376 -10.05 -14.03 7.33
CA PHE A 376 -11.07 -13.16 6.74
C PHE A 376 -10.46 -11.86 6.23
N VAL A 377 -11.17 -11.24 5.29
CA VAL A 377 -10.85 -9.91 4.80
C VAL A 377 -11.35 -8.90 5.81
N ASN A 378 -10.49 -7.94 6.20
CA ASN A 378 -10.91 -6.83 7.05
C ASN A 378 -11.91 -5.95 6.29
N LYS A 379 -13.21 -6.18 6.51
CA LYS A 379 -14.29 -5.46 5.87
C LYS A 379 -15.29 -4.99 6.92
N THR A 380 -15.48 -3.70 7.00
CA THR A 380 -16.42 -3.11 7.94
C THR A 380 -17.69 -2.68 7.18
N GLU A 381 -18.63 -3.60 7.02
CA GLU A 381 -19.83 -3.41 6.18
C GLU A 381 -20.68 -2.20 6.55
N HIS A 382 -20.80 -1.87 7.83
CA HIS A 382 -21.59 -0.72 8.24
C HIS A 382 -20.96 0.62 7.83
N LEU A 383 -19.63 0.68 7.66
CA LEU A 383 -18.95 1.90 7.22
C LEU A 383 -19.14 2.15 5.72
N THR A 384 -19.31 1.11 4.91
CA THR A 384 -19.50 1.27 3.46
C THR A 384 -20.74 2.09 3.09
N LYS A 385 -21.70 2.22 4.03
CA LYS A 385 -22.89 3.07 3.86
C LYS A 385 -22.60 4.56 4.01
N TYR A 386 -21.50 4.94 4.65
CA TYR A 386 -21.23 6.31 5.05
C TYR A 386 -19.93 6.88 4.49
N ILE A 387 -18.98 6.00 4.15
CA ILE A 387 -17.68 6.38 3.62
C ILE A 387 -17.28 5.47 2.47
N GLU A 388 -16.42 5.97 1.61
CA GLU A 388 -15.73 5.15 0.60
C GLU A 388 -14.71 4.27 1.32
N TYR A 389 -15.00 2.98 1.37
CA TYR A 389 -14.20 1.99 2.09
C TYR A 389 -13.70 0.91 1.14
N GLU A 390 -12.46 0.50 1.31
CA GLU A 390 -11.83 -0.61 0.61
C GLU A 390 -10.97 -1.37 1.63
N SER A 391 -11.10 -2.68 1.64
CA SER A 391 -10.27 -3.52 2.51
C SER A 391 -8.80 -3.41 2.14
N ASP A 392 -7.93 -3.29 3.13
CA ASP A 392 -6.49 -3.10 2.96
C ASP A 392 -5.65 -4.24 3.53
N SER A 393 -6.28 -5.22 4.17
CA SER A 393 -5.60 -6.31 4.88
C SER A 393 -6.47 -7.54 5.04
N LEU A 394 -5.79 -8.67 5.32
CA LEU A 394 -6.40 -9.90 5.80
C LEU A 394 -6.12 -10.04 7.30
N THR A 395 -7.00 -10.72 8.02
CA THR A 395 -6.76 -11.10 9.42
C THR A 395 -6.77 -12.61 9.55
N PHE A 396 -5.64 -13.14 10.02
CA PHE A 396 -5.48 -14.52 10.44
C PHE A 396 -5.62 -14.59 11.95
N ARG A 397 -6.69 -15.20 12.46
CA ARG A 397 -7.11 -15.11 13.86
C ARG A 397 -7.47 -16.48 14.43
N HIS A 398 -7.16 -16.68 15.72
CA HIS A 398 -7.63 -17.86 16.47
C HIS A 398 -9.10 -17.71 16.86
N LYS A 399 -9.92 -18.74 16.59
CA LYS A 399 -11.40 -18.68 16.74
C LYS A 399 -11.86 -18.43 18.19
N THR A 400 -11.20 -19.06 19.17
CA THR A 400 -11.61 -18.96 20.57
C THR A 400 -10.93 -17.84 21.33
N ASP A 401 -9.74 -17.41 20.89
CA ASP A 401 -8.96 -16.34 21.51
C ASP A 401 -8.68 -15.24 20.48
N LYS A 402 -9.59 -14.28 20.41
CA LYS A 402 -9.55 -13.19 19.42
C LYS A 402 -8.35 -12.25 19.57
N PHE A 403 -7.65 -12.26 20.70
CA PHE A 403 -6.42 -11.48 20.88
C PHE A 403 -5.24 -12.08 20.12
N ILE A 404 -5.31 -13.39 19.80
CA ILE A 404 -4.31 -14.06 18.98
C ILE A 404 -4.69 -13.86 17.52
N GLN A 405 -4.24 -12.73 16.95
CA GLN A 405 -4.49 -12.38 15.57
C GLN A 405 -3.25 -11.79 14.90
N LEU A 406 -3.16 -11.99 13.60
CA LEU A 406 -2.13 -11.47 12.72
C LEU A 406 -2.80 -10.68 11.60
N THR A 407 -2.56 -9.39 11.55
CA THR A 407 -2.96 -8.56 10.41
C THR A 407 -1.93 -8.71 9.31
N VAL A 408 -2.38 -9.16 8.13
CA VAL A 408 -1.54 -9.39 6.97
C VAL A 408 -1.69 -8.22 6.02
N SER A 409 -0.71 -7.32 6.04
CA SER A 409 -0.53 -6.22 5.08
C SER A 409 0.16 -6.72 3.81
N LEU A 410 0.24 -5.89 2.77
CA LEU A 410 0.95 -6.22 1.53
C LEU A 410 2.41 -6.59 1.79
N ASP A 411 3.13 -5.85 2.63
CA ASP A 411 4.54 -6.12 2.93
C ASP A 411 4.74 -7.49 3.59
N LEU A 412 3.87 -7.83 4.55
CA LEU A 412 3.92 -9.13 5.20
C LEU A 412 3.51 -10.26 4.23
N TYR A 413 2.47 -10.05 3.44
CA TYR A 413 2.04 -11.01 2.42
C TYR A 413 3.16 -11.28 1.40
N GLU A 414 3.79 -10.23 0.89
CA GLU A 414 4.92 -10.32 -0.04
C GLU A 414 6.07 -11.13 0.57
N MET A 415 6.46 -10.86 1.81
CA MET A 415 7.50 -11.60 2.51
C MET A 415 7.14 -13.07 2.67
N LEU A 416 5.91 -13.38 3.07
CA LEU A 416 5.44 -14.76 3.22
C LEU A 416 5.43 -15.52 1.89
N GLN A 417 5.07 -14.86 0.79
CA GLN A 417 5.15 -15.45 -0.55
C GLN A 417 6.60 -15.70 -1.00
N TYR A 418 7.53 -14.81 -0.67
CA TYR A 418 8.95 -15.05 -0.93
C TYR A 418 9.49 -16.23 -0.12
N ILE A 419 9.09 -16.37 1.15
CA ILE A 419 9.46 -17.52 1.98
C ILE A 419 8.96 -18.82 1.34
N ARG A 420 7.71 -18.87 0.86
CA ARG A 420 7.19 -20.02 0.11
C ARG A 420 7.99 -20.32 -1.16
N ALA A 421 8.51 -19.30 -1.81
CA ALA A 421 9.36 -19.45 -2.99
C ALA A 421 10.81 -19.85 -2.64
N GLY A 422 11.13 -20.14 -1.37
CA GLY A 422 12.45 -20.60 -0.90
C GLY A 422 13.38 -19.49 -0.42
N PHE A 423 12.89 -18.26 -0.26
CA PHE A 423 13.68 -17.20 0.35
C PHE A 423 13.77 -17.39 1.87
N SER A 424 14.98 -17.28 2.42
CA SER A 424 15.22 -17.32 3.86
C SER A 424 15.56 -15.93 4.37
N PRO A 425 14.60 -15.21 4.97
CA PRO A 425 14.87 -13.90 5.54
C PRO A 425 15.81 -14.00 6.74
N SER A 426 16.57 -12.94 6.98
CA SER A 426 17.38 -12.89 8.21
C SER A 426 16.47 -12.74 9.44
N VAL A 427 16.97 -13.19 10.61
CA VAL A 427 16.23 -13.01 11.87
C VAL A 427 16.00 -11.54 12.17
N ASN A 428 16.91 -10.66 11.78
CA ASN A 428 16.75 -9.22 11.95
C ASN A 428 15.67 -8.63 11.05
N ASP A 429 15.51 -9.12 9.81
CA ASP A 429 14.45 -8.70 8.91
C ASP A 429 13.08 -9.06 9.51
N LEU A 430 12.93 -10.28 10.00
CA LEU A 430 11.68 -10.72 10.61
C LEU A 430 11.35 -9.97 11.91
N ARG A 431 12.32 -9.77 12.78
CA ARG A 431 12.09 -9.11 14.08
C ARG A 431 11.97 -7.58 13.98
N GLY A 432 12.70 -6.96 13.07
CA GLY A 432 12.72 -5.51 12.94
C GLY A 432 11.56 -4.97 12.09
N ARG A 433 11.19 -5.67 11.02
CA ARG A 433 10.21 -5.19 10.04
C ARG A 433 8.80 -5.76 10.26
N PHE A 434 8.69 -6.98 10.79
CA PHE A 434 7.41 -7.68 10.95
C PHE A 434 7.12 -8.00 12.41
N ILE A 435 7.06 -6.95 13.20
CA ILE A 435 6.79 -7.03 14.66
C ILE A 435 5.45 -7.73 14.97
N GLU A 436 4.43 -7.50 14.15
CA GLU A 436 3.10 -8.10 14.30
C GLU A 436 3.16 -9.63 14.17
N LEU A 437 3.95 -10.14 13.22
CA LEU A 437 4.19 -11.58 13.11
C LEU A 437 4.89 -12.15 14.37
N GLN A 438 5.83 -11.41 14.93
CA GLN A 438 6.52 -11.85 16.15
C GLN A 438 5.58 -11.82 17.36
N ILE A 439 4.75 -10.80 17.49
CA ILE A 439 3.72 -10.73 18.56
C ILE A 439 2.75 -11.90 18.43
N PHE A 440 2.24 -12.17 17.23
CA PHE A 440 1.36 -13.30 16.97
C PHE A 440 1.99 -14.64 17.38
N LYS A 441 3.26 -14.88 17.01
CA LYS A 441 4.00 -16.08 17.40
C LYS A 441 4.13 -16.18 18.92
N ASN A 442 4.51 -15.09 19.60
CA ASN A 442 4.68 -15.07 21.06
C ASN A 442 3.36 -15.35 21.79
N LEU A 443 2.24 -14.81 21.30
CA LEU A 443 0.92 -15.08 21.87
C LEU A 443 0.52 -16.55 21.70
N LEU A 444 0.80 -17.16 20.55
CA LEU A 444 0.59 -18.58 20.34
C LEU A 444 1.52 -19.44 21.21
N GLU A 445 2.76 -19.02 21.43
CA GLU A 445 3.68 -19.72 22.31
C GLU A 445 3.22 -19.76 23.77
N ALA A 446 2.52 -18.72 24.20
CA ALA A 446 1.94 -18.66 25.54
C ALA A 446 0.69 -19.54 25.71
N LYS A 447 0.09 -20.00 24.58
CA LYS A 447 -1.11 -20.82 24.62
C LYS A 447 -0.79 -22.28 24.92
N THR A 448 -1.71 -22.95 25.61
CA THR A 448 -1.65 -24.39 25.81
C THR A 448 -1.75 -25.13 24.48
N TYR A 449 -0.85 -26.04 24.22
CA TYR A 449 -0.84 -26.89 23.03
C TYR A 449 -0.88 -28.36 23.42
N THR A 450 -1.44 -29.18 22.57
CA THR A 450 -1.64 -30.61 22.80
C THR A 450 -0.68 -31.50 22.00
N GLU A 451 -0.04 -30.92 20.96
CA GLU A 451 0.82 -31.67 20.05
C GLU A 451 2.19 -31.02 19.87
N ILE A 452 3.24 -31.83 19.88
CA ILE A 452 4.62 -31.44 19.55
C ILE A 452 5.14 -32.33 18.44
N LEU A 453 5.78 -31.74 17.46
CA LEU A 453 6.53 -32.44 16.43
C LEU A 453 8.02 -32.39 16.74
N VAL A 454 8.68 -33.53 16.81
CA VAL A 454 10.13 -33.62 17.13
C VAL A 454 10.89 -34.28 16.00
N THR A 455 12.06 -33.72 15.67
CA THR A 455 12.98 -34.32 14.69
C THR A 455 14.44 -34.16 15.11
N LYS A 456 15.27 -35.17 14.79
CA LYS A 456 16.73 -35.11 15.00
C LYS A 456 17.52 -34.74 13.76
N ASN A 457 16.95 -34.91 12.55
CA ASN A 457 17.70 -34.77 11.31
C ASN A 457 16.89 -34.22 10.14
N ASN A 458 15.76 -33.61 10.40
CA ASN A 458 14.79 -33.12 9.40
C ASN A 458 14.29 -34.19 8.38
N ARG A 459 14.48 -35.48 8.67
CA ARG A 459 14.05 -36.58 7.80
C ARG A 459 13.05 -37.50 8.46
N LYS A 460 13.14 -37.67 9.76
CA LYS A 460 12.22 -38.48 10.55
C LYS A 460 11.56 -37.59 11.60
N PHE A 461 10.26 -37.58 11.59
CA PHE A 461 9.47 -36.78 12.50
C PHE A 461 8.64 -37.68 13.40
N THR A 462 8.43 -37.25 14.61
CA THR A 462 7.64 -37.95 15.63
C THR A 462 6.66 -36.93 16.22
N VAL A 463 5.38 -37.28 16.17
CA VAL A 463 4.35 -36.51 16.88
C VAL A 463 4.21 -37.03 18.28
N ILE A 464 4.24 -36.16 19.25
CA ILE A 464 3.98 -36.42 20.67
C ILE A 464 2.71 -35.64 21.01
N ARG A 465 1.66 -36.33 21.42
CA ARG A 465 0.38 -35.70 21.80
C ARG A 465 -0.18 -36.30 23.07
N LEU A 466 -1.11 -35.57 23.70
CA LEU A 466 -1.93 -36.07 24.76
C LEU A 466 -3.24 -36.63 24.20
N ASP A 467 -3.63 -37.83 24.60
CA ASP A 467 -4.95 -38.37 24.28
C ASP A 467 -6.05 -37.76 25.19
N GLU A 468 -7.31 -38.12 24.94
CA GLU A 468 -8.46 -37.68 25.74
C GLU A 468 -8.33 -38.02 27.23
N ASN A 469 -7.57 -39.04 27.56
CA ASN A 469 -7.29 -39.49 28.93
C ASN A 469 -6.01 -38.87 29.52
N LYS A 470 -5.40 -37.91 28.83
CA LYS A 470 -4.12 -37.29 29.19
C LYS A 470 -2.92 -38.23 29.19
N HIS A 471 -2.98 -39.35 28.49
CA HIS A 471 -1.81 -40.19 28.27
C HIS A 471 -0.98 -39.66 27.09
N ILE A 472 0.33 -39.84 27.20
CA ILE A 472 1.26 -39.46 26.13
C ILE A 472 1.20 -40.52 25.02
N VAL A 473 0.85 -40.09 23.83
CA VAL A 473 0.87 -40.91 22.60
C VAL A 473 2.04 -40.44 21.74
N ILE A 474 2.85 -41.38 21.28
CA ILE A 474 4.03 -41.13 20.44
C ILE A 474 3.82 -41.85 19.10
N GLU A 475 3.71 -41.09 18.03
CA GLU A 475 3.44 -41.64 16.70
C GLU A 475 4.54 -41.20 15.71
N PRO A 476 5.18 -42.11 14.98
CA PRO A 476 6.10 -41.74 13.91
C PRO A 476 5.32 -41.15 12.74
N LEU A 477 5.75 -40.01 12.27
CA LEU A 477 5.22 -39.36 11.05
C LEU A 477 6.20 -39.61 9.90
N ASN A 478 5.77 -40.35 8.90
CA ASN A 478 6.54 -40.55 7.68
C ASN A 478 6.30 -39.32 6.78
N ALA A 479 7.27 -38.42 6.73
CA ALA A 479 7.25 -37.20 5.95
C ALA A 479 7.71 -37.43 4.49
#